data_de601a0bf4c5aedcc431b08371ad4dbe
#
_entry.id   de601a0bf4c5aedcc431b08371ad4dbe
#
_cell.length_a   1.000
_cell.length_b   1.000
_cell.length_c   1.000
_cell.angle_alpha   90.00
_cell.angle_beta   90.00
_cell.angle_gamma   90.00
#
_symmetry.space_group_name_H-M   'P 1'
#
loop_
_entity.id
_entity.type
_entity.pdbx_description
1 polymer ?
#
loop_
_entity_poly.entity_id
_entity_poly.type
_entity_poly.pdbx_seq_one_letter_code
_entity_poly.pdbx_strand_id
1 'polypeptide(L)'
;MKPFTMAAGFETGKLDGNEVFVCNGSYKYEGVPSPVSCIAKNGHGKETLKQVLENSCNVGMMEIAEKLGKEDFSRYQHIFGFGEYTGIDLPGEVDTSAVLYSPDQMKPIDLGTNSFGQNFEVTMTQLASAFCSLINGGNYYEPYLVQQIVDENGSVIETKKPVLKKKTVSKETSDILKDYMYGVVEEGSGKGAKVEGYAIGGKTGTAEKRPREEGKNLNSFIGYAPQENPEVMIYVIVDEPNLEQQAASYLATDLAADIMKEAFPYLNITKTE
;
A
#
# COMPACT_ATOMS: atom_id res chain seq x y z
N MET A 1 -1.61 1.83 2.75
CA MET A 1 -0.82 2.55 3.78
C MET A 1 -0.05 1.60 4.69
N LYS A 2 -0.66 0.55 5.26
CA LYS A 2 -0.03 -0.35 6.25
C LYS A 2 1.41 -0.80 5.95
N PRO A 3 1.77 -1.26 4.72
CA PRO A 3 3.16 -1.61 4.42
C PRO A 3 4.13 -0.44 4.57
N PHE A 4 3.71 0.77 4.22
CA PHE A 4 4.55 1.98 4.32
C PHE A 4 4.80 2.40 5.77
N THR A 5 3.76 2.31 6.62
CA THR A 5 3.90 2.57 8.07
C THR A 5 4.86 1.58 8.72
N MET A 6 4.74 0.31 8.36
CA MET A 6 5.63 -0.75 8.86
C MET A 6 7.08 -0.55 8.36
N ALA A 7 7.25 -0.18 7.08
CA ALA A 7 8.53 0.18 6.50
C ALA A 7 9.21 1.32 7.28
N ALA A 8 8.46 2.39 7.54
CA ALA A 8 8.97 3.51 8.35
C ALA A 8 9.42 3.06 9.75
N GLY A 9 8.69 2.13 10.36
CA GLY A 9 9.06 1.53 11.64
C GLY A 9 10.40 0.80 11.60
N PHE A 10 10.66 -0.01 10.58
CA PHE A 10 11.94 -0.69 10.38
C PHE A 10 13.07 0.29 10.09
N GLU A 11 12.88 1.23 9.16
CA GLU A 11 13.89 2.20 8.76
C GLU A 11 14.31 3.17 9.89
N THR A 12 13.42 3.40 10.85
CA THR A 12 13.72 4.24 12.03
C THR A 12 14.25 3.45 13.22
N GLY A 13 14.35 2.12 13.10
CA GLY A 13 14.75 1.23 14.20
C GLY A 13 13.71 1.16 15.33
N LYS A 14 12.46 1.59 15.08
CA LYS A 14 11.35 1.47 16.02
C LYS A 14 10.72 0.06 16.02
N LEU A 15 10.99 -0.69 14.98
CA LEU A 15 10.65 -2.10 14.84
C LEU A 15 11.91 -2.90 14.55
N ASP A 16 12.02 -4.07 15.18
CA ASP A 16 13.15 -5.03 15.00
C ASP A 16 12.70 -6.40 14.46
N GLY A 17 11.40 -6.60 14.24
CA GLY A 17 10.82 -7.84 13.74
C GLY A 17 10.29 -8.79 14.82
N ASN A 18 10.58 -8.53 16.09
CA ASN A 18 10.21 -9.42 17.22
C ASN A 18 8.96 -8.95 17.96
N GLU A 19 8.38 -7.82 17.57
CA GLU A 19 7.24 -7.25 18.25
C GLU A 19 6.00 -8.15 18.16
N VAL A 20 5.27 -8.17 19.27
CA VAL A 20 3.97 -8.82 19.39
C VAL A 20 2.95 -7.80 19.86
N PHE A 21 1.85 -7.71 19.14
CA PHE A 21 0.74 -6.81 19.42
C PHE A 21 -0.47 -7.60 19.91
N VAL A 22 -1.39 -6.91 20.64
CA VAL A 22 -2.61 -7.56 21.13
C VAL A 22 -3.83 -6.80 20.63
N CYS A 23 -4.53 -7.38 19.69
CA CYS A 23 -5.76 -6.81 19.16
C CYS A 23 -6.99 -7.33 19.88
N ASN A 24 -7.68 -6.45 20.62
CA ASN A 24 -8.95 -6.72 21.30
C ASN A 24 -10.15 -6.14 20.54
N GLY A 25 -10.02 -5.91 19.22
CA GLY A 25 -11.10 -5.45 18.36
C GLY A 25 -11.24 -3.93 18.22
N SER A 26 -10.66 -3.14 19.11
CA SER A 26 -10.65 -1.68 19.02
C SER A 26 -9.50 -1.07 19.82
N TYR A 27 -9.20 0.19 19.50
CA TYR A 27 -8.19 1.00 20.19
C TYR A 27 -8.80 2.34 20.64
N LYS A 28 -8.57 2.72 21.89
CA LYS A 28 -9.15 3.93 22.47
C LYS A 28 -8.09 5.00 22.70
N TYR A 29 -8.28 6.13 22.05
CA TYR A 29 -7.46 7.32 22.28
C TYR A 29 -8.03 8.16 23.42
N GLU A 30 -7.15 8.75 24.23
CA GLU A 30 -7.54 9.67 25.29
C GLU A 30 -8.24 10.91 24.70
N GLY A 31 -9.32 11.34 25.33
CA GLY A 31 -10.13 12.49 24.87
C GLY A 31 -10.99 12.22 23.63
N VAL A 32 -10.97 11.00 23.08
CA VAL A 32 -11.83 10.61 21.93
C VAL A 32 -13.04 9.84 22.46
N PRO A 33 -14.29 10.27 22.14
CA PRO A 33 -15.50 9.65 22.68
C PRO A 33 -15.64 8.17 22.33
N SER A 34 -15.37 7.81 21.07
CA SER A 34 -15.53 6.44 20.57
C SER A 34 -14.19 5.82 20.20
N PRO A 35 -13.98 4.52 20.53
CA PRO A 35 -12.78 3.81 20.09
C PRO A 35 -12.74 3.65 18.58
N VAL A 36 -11.53 3.53 18.02
CA VAL A 36 -11.32 3.18 16.62
C VAL A 36 -11.35 1.66 16.47
N SER A 37 -12.23 1.16 15.64
CA SER A 37 -12.45 -0.29 15.48
C SER A 37 -11.43 -0.95 14.57
N CYS A 38 -11.10 -2.19 14.89
CA CYS A 38 -10.46 -3.11 13.96
C CYS A 38 -11.51 -3.76 13.03
N ILE A 39 -11.03 -4.32 11.92
CA ILE A 39 -11.88 -5.12 11.03
C ILE A 39 -12.45 -6.36 11.77
N ALA A 40 -11.63 -7.00 12.60
CA ALA A 40 -12.09 -8.05 13.51
C ALA A 40 -12.64 -7.40 14.79
N LYS A 41 -13.96 -7.31 14.89
CA LYS A 41 -14.64 -6.68 16.05
C LYS A 41 -14.36 -7.38 17.39
N ASN A 42 -14.13 -8.69 17.36
CA ASN A 42 -13.75 -9.49 18.54
C ASN A 42 -12.23 -9.52 18.78
N GLY A 43 -11.46 -8.84 17.94
CA GLY A 43 -10.00 -8.82 17.96
C GLY A 43 -9.35 -10.01 17.26
N HIS A 44 -8.06 -9.85 16.94
CA HIS A 44 -7.22 -10.91 16.37
C HIS A 44 -6.44 -11.68 17.47
N GLY A 45 -6.46 -11.18 18.72
CA GLY A 45 -5.62 -11.70 19.79
C GLY A 45 -4.16 -11.24 19.66
N LYS A 46 -3.23 -12.13 19.98
CA LYS A 46 -1.79 -11.86 19.83
C LYS A 46 -1.36 -12.03 18.38
N GLU A 47 -0.66 -11.06 17.84
CA GLU A 47 -0.17 -11.03 16.45
C GLU A 47 1.30 -10.60 16.41
N THR A 48 2.10 -11.30 15.61
CA THR A 48 3.43 -10.82 15.19
C THR A 48 3.27 -9.69 14.16
N LEU A 49 4.35 -8.97 13.84
CA LEU A 49 4.36 -7.95 12.76
C LEU A 49 3.81 -8.49 11.44
N LYS A 50 4.25 -9.68 11.04
CA LYS A 50 3.77 -10.37 9.83
C LYS A 50 2.26 -10.58 9.90
N GLN A 51 1.74 -11.12 10.98
CA GLN A 51 0.31 -11.35 11.18
C GLN A 51 -0.52 -10.06 11.21
N VAL A 52 0.01 -8.97 11.77
CA VAL A 52 -0.63 -7.64 11.72
C VAL A 52 -0.88 -7.22 10.27
N LEU A 53 0.07 -7.50 9.35
CA LEU A 53 -0.10 -7.18 7.94
C LEU A 53 -1.00 -8.18 7.22
N GLU A 54 -0.86 -9.48 7.47
CA GLU A 54 -1.66 -10.58 6.90
C GLU A 54 -3.15 -10.42 7.21
N ASN A 55 -3.47 -10.19 8.49
CA ASN A 55 -4.83 -9.99 8.97
C ASN A 55 -5.36 -8.56 8.75
N SER A 56 -4.52 -7.68 8.22
CA SER A 56 -4.87 -6.27 8.04
C SER A 56 -5.33 -5.58 9.34
N CYS A 57 -4.69 -5.90 10.46
CA CYS A 57 -5.05 -5.43 11.79
C CYS A 57 -4.88 -3.91 11.94
N ASN A 58 -5.96 -3.18 12.23
CA ASN A 58 -5.89 -1.74 12.47
C ASN A 58 -5.27 -1.41 13.83
N VAL A 59 -5.58 -2.22 14.87
CA VAL A 59 -5.05 -2.00 16.22
C VAL A 59 -3.52 -2.11 16.22
N GLY A 60 -2.97 -3.19 15.66
CA GLY A 60 -1.51 -3.31 15.54
C GLY A 60 -0.86 -2.16 14.77
N MET A 61 -1.52 -1.66 13.72
CA MET A 61 -1.01 -0.50 12.97
C MET A 61 -1.03 0.79 13.78
N MET A 62 -2.06 1.02 14.61
CA MET A 62 -2.13 2.17 15.51
C MET A 62 -1.01 2.12 16.55
N GLU A 63 -0.75 0.97 17.15
CA GLU A 63 0.36 0.79 18.11
C GLU A 63 1.74 0.96 17.45
N ILE A 64 1.92 0.48 16.22
CA ILE A 64 3.13 0.74 15.42
C ILE A 64 3.31 2.25 15.17
N ALA A 65 2.23 2.94 14.81
CA ALA A 65 2.29 4.39 14.56
C ALA A 65 2.63 5.19 15.81
N GLU A 66 2.13 4.79 16.98
CA GLU A 66 2.50 5.42 18.26
C GLU A 66 4.00 5.24 18.58
N LYS A 67 4.54 4.03 18.34
CA LYS A 67 5.99 3.79 18.47
C LYS A 67 6.80 4.65 17.48
N LEU A 68 6.30 4.81 16.24
CA LEU A 68 6.96 5.60 15.21
C LEU A 68 6.97 7.09 15.55
N GLY A 69 5.84 7.61 16.04
CA GLY A 69 5.63 9.03 16.30
C GLY A 69 5.26 9.82 15.03
N LYS A 70 4.62 10.95 15.22
CA LYS A 70 4.06 11.77 14.14
C LYS A 70 5.13 12.42 13.24
N GLU A 71 6.28 12.75 13.80
CA GLU A 71 7.41 13.34 13.08
C GLU A 71 7.97 12.35 12.05
N ASP A 72 8.32 11.15 12.49
CA ASP A 72 8.84 10.10 11.61
C ASP A 72 7.77 9.61 10.63
N PHE A 73 6.52 9.48 11.07
CA PHE A 73 5.40 9.09 10.21
C PHE A 73 5.22 10.07 9.04
N SER A 74 5.12 11.38 9.33
CA SER A 74 4.99 12.43 8.31
C SER A 74 6.22 12.49 7.39
N ARG A 75 7.42 12.39 7.97
CA ARG A 75 8.67 12.36 7.19
C ARG A 75 8.68 11.22 6.18
N TYR A 76 8.23 10.01 6.57
CA TYR A 76 8.17 8.87 5.66
C TYR A 76 7.05 8.97 4.63
N GLN A 77 5.93 9.66 4.90
CA GLN A 77 4.96 9.99 3.85
C GLN A 77 5.63 10.74 2.69
N HIS A 78 6.46 11.76 2.99
CA HIS A 78 7.21 12.50 1.97
C HIS A 78 8.35 11.68 1.34
N ILE A 79 9.04 10.84 2.10
CA ILE A 79 10.06 9.92 1.56
C ILE A 79 9.42 9.01 0.50
N PHE A 80 8.21 8.53 0.72
CA PHE A 80 7.45 7.74 -0.27
C PHE A 80 6.84 8.58 -1.40
N GLY A 81 6.98 9.91 -1.37
CA GLY A 81 6.47 10.81 -2.42
C GLY A 81 4.98 11.13 -2.30
N PHE A 82 4.36 10.86 -1.15
CA PHE A 82 2.98 11.30 -0.92
C PHE A 82 2.95 12.83 -0.75
N GLY A 83 1.95 13.49 -1.33
CA GLY A 83 1.86 14.94 -1.36
C GLY A 83 2.76 15.63 -2.39
N GLU A 84 3.50 14.88 -3.22
CA GLU A 84 4.40 15.40 -4.23
C GLU A 84 3.94 14.97 -5.64
N TYR A 85 4.24 15.77 -6.66
CA TYR A 85 4.08 15.32 -8.05
C TYR A 85 5.04 14.16 -8.34
N THR A 86 4.54 13.11 -8.99
CA THR A 86 5.38 11.97 -9.39
C THR A 86 6.27 12.31 -10.58
N GLY A 87 5.85 13.28 -11.39
CA GLY A 87 6.52 13.68 -12.62
C GLY A 87 6.18 12.78 -13.81
N ILE A 88 5.08 12.00 -13.71
CA ILE A 88 4.62 11.19 -14.85
C ILE A 88 4.38 12.07 -16.08
N ASP A 89 4.76 11.59 -17.26
CA ASP A 89 4.66 12.28 -18.53
C ASP A 89 3.21 12.33 -19.10
N LEU A 90 2.23 12.48 -18.20
CA LEU A 90 0.82 12.67 -18.53
C LEU A 90 0.29 13.98 -17.93
N PRO A 91 -0.61 14.67 -18.63
CA PRO A 91 -1.27 15.85 -18.07
C PRO A 91 -2.30 15.43 -17.00
N GLY A 92 -2.57 16.34 -16.05
CA GLY A 92 -3.65 16.17 -15.07
C GLY A 92 -3.24 15.56 -13.73
N GLU A 93 -1.94 15.48 -13.43
CA GLU A 93 -1.50 15.10 -12.10
C GLU A 93 -1.95 16.15 -11.06
N VAL A 94 -2.54 15.69 -9.95
CA VAL A 94 -3.16 16.54 -8.94
C VAL A 94 -2.21 16.75 -7.77
N ASP A 95 -2.13 17.98 -7.25
CA ASP A 95 -1.44 18.29 -6.01
C ASP A 95 -2.23 17.79 -4.81
N THR A 96 -1.65 16.88 -4.04
CA THR A 96 -2.23 16.30 -2.82
C THR A 96 -1.54 16.78 -1.54
N SER A 97 -0.68 17.79 -1.60
CA SER A 97 0.06 18.30 -0.45
C SER A 97 -0.85 18.81 0.67
N ALA A 98 -1.97 19.46 0.30
CA ALA A 98 -2.91 20.04 1.25
C ALA A 98 -3.77 19.01 2.02
N VAL A 99 -3.79 17.75 1.60
CA VAL A 99 -4.57 16.68 2.25
C VAL A 99 -3.71 15.75 3.11
N LEU A 100 -2.42 16.07 3.27
CA LEU A 100 -1.54 15.44 4.26
C LEU A 100 -1.47 16.31 5.51
N TYR A 101 -1.45 15.67 6.68
CA TYR A 101 -1.25 16.36 7.94
C TYR A 101 0.23 16.66 8.17
N SER A 102 0.55 17.93 8.49
CA SER A 102 1.86 18.22 9.07
C SER A 102 1.96 17.65 10.50
N PRO A 103 3.16 17.40 11.04
CA PRO A 103 3.31 16.90 12.40
C PRO A 103 2.59 17.77 13.46
N ASP A 104 2.59 19.09 13.29
CA ASP A 104 1.95 20.01 14.24
C ASP A 104 0.42 19.93 14.23
N GLN A 105 -0.17 19.60 13.08
CA GLN A 105 -1.62 19.43 12.91
C GLN A 105 -2.11 18.05 13.32
N MET A 106 -1.22 17.04 13.30
CA MET A 106 -1.55 15.64 13.52
C MET A 106 -1.81 15.35 15.01
N LYS A 107 -3.06 15.01 15.33
CA LYS A 107 -3.45 14.53 16.66
C LYS A 107 -3.17 13.02 16.76
N PRO A 108 -3.12 12.43 17.98
CA PRO A 108 -2.90 11.01 18.15
C PRO A 108 -3.87 10.12 17.33
N ILE A 109 -5.15 10.49 17.27
CA ILE A 109 -6.13 9.75 16.46
C ILE A 109 -5.87 9.89 14.95
N ASP A 110 -5.38 11.06 14.49
CA ASP A 110 -5.06 11.27 13.08
C ASP A 110 -3.86 10.41 12.69
N LEU A 111 -2.82 10.37 13.51
CA LEU A 111 -1.68 9.48 13.34
C LEU A 111 -2.12 8.01 13.25
N GLY A 112 -2.95 7.57 14.21
CA GLY A 112 -3.46 6.21 14.22
C GLY A 112 -4.29 5.88 13.00
N THR A 113 -5.22 6.72 12.59
CA THR A 113 -6.08 6.46 11.43
C THR A 113 -5.32 6.55 10.11
N ASN A 114 -4.38 7.48 9.99
CA ASN A 114 -3.50 7.58 8.82
C ASN A 114 -2.62 6.33 8.66
N SER A 115 -2.17 5.72 9.76
CA SER A 115 -1.28 4.56 9.75
C SER A 115 -1.84 3.36 8.98
N PHE A 116 -3.16 3.19 9.00
CA PHE A 116 -3.82 2.12 8.26
C PHE A 116 -4.55 2.59 6.99
N GLY A 117 -4.46 3.88 6.62
CA GLY A 117 -4.89 4.41 5.33
C GLY A 117 -6.24 5.11 5.34
N GLN A 118 -6.60 5.77 6.44
CA GLN A 118 -7.79 6.61 6.54
C GLN A 118 -7.41 8.08 6.77
N ASN A 119 -8.30 9.00 6.39
CA ASN A 119 -8.20 10.44 6.66
C ASN A 119 -7.05 11.18 5.96
N PHE A 120 -6.50 10.65 4.87
CA PHE A 120 -5.64 11.35 3.92
C PHE A 120 -5.87 10.81 2.51
N GLU A 121 -5.43 11.54 1.50
CA GLU A 121 -5.64 11.18 0.11
C GLU A 121 -4.32 11.22 -0.66
N VAL A 122 -4.18 10.29 -1.60
CA VAL A 122 -3.05 10.20 -2.54
C VAL A 122 -3.56 9.81 -3.91
N THR A 123 -2.86 10.20 -4.97
CA THR A 123 -3.21 9.72 -6.31
C THR A 123 -2.84 8.25 -6.50
N MET A 124 -3.48 7.58 -7.44
CA MET A 124 -3.12 6.21 -7.81
C MET A 124 -1.65 6.11 -8.23
N THR A 125 -1.16 7.10 -8.98
CA THR A 125 0.22 7.14 -9.46
C THR A 125 1.21 7.31 -8.31
N GLN A 126 0.92 8.18 -7.33
CA GLN A 126 1.74 8.31 -6.13
C GLN A 126 1.84 6.98 -5.37
N LEU A 127 0.68 6.33 -5.13
CA LEU A 127 0.67 5.05 -4.39
C LEU A 127 1.39 3.94 -5.16
N ALA A 128 1.19 3.86 -6.48
CA ALA A 128 1.85 2.89 -7.35
C ALA A 128 3.38 3.07 -7.36
N SER A 129 3.85 4.30 -7.56
CA SER A 129 5.29 4.61 -7.56
C SER A 129 5.95 4.32 -6.21
N ALA A 130 5.28 4.73 -5.11
CA ALA A 130 5.73 4.42 -3.75
C ALA A 130 5.78 2.89 -3.52
N PHE A 131 4.75 2.16 -3.94
CA PHE A 131 4.70 0.71 -3.77
C PHE A 131 5.78 0.00 -4.59
N CYS A 132 6.01 0.41 -5.84
CA CYS A 132 7.12 -0.10 -6.63
C CYS A 132 8.46 0.10 -5.92
N SER A 133 8.69 1.26 -5.30
CA SER A 133 9.92 1.50 -4.55
C SER A 133 10.04 0.58 -3.32
N LEU A 134 8.92 0.25 -2.67
CA LEU A 134 8.90 -0.62 -1.51
C LEU A 134 9.31 -2.06 -1.83
N ILE A 135 9.01 -2.56 -3.05
CA ILE A 135 9.26 -3.96 -3.45
C ILE A 135 10.51 -4.17 -4.30
N ASN A 136 11.18 -3.11 -4.74
CA ASN A 136 12.35 -3.16 -5.63
C ASN A 136 13.70 -2.83 -4.93
N GLY A 137 13.76 -2.95 -3.62
CA GLY A 137 14.95 -2.61 -2.83
C GLY A 137 15.07 -1.12 -2.52
N GLY A 138 13.96 -0.38 -2.52
CA GLY A 138 13.88 1.02 -2.12
C GLY A 138 14.13 2.06 -3.24
N ASN A 139 14.18 1.65 -4.50
CA ASN A 139 14.46 2.56 -5.59
C ASN A 139 13.17 3.25 -6.06
N TYR A 140 13.03 4.55 -5.83
CA TYR A 140 11.90 5.33 -6.34
C TYR A 140 12.28 5.93 -7.70
N TYR A 141 11.63 5.42 -8.75
CA TYR A 141 11.79 5.92 -10.12
C TYR A 141 10.67 6.89 -10.49
N GLU A 142 11.00 7.87 -11.34
CA GLU A 142 9.99 8.69 -11.99
C GLU A 142 9.18 7.81 -12.95
N PRO A 143 7.84 7.74 -12.81
CA PRO A 143 7.02 6.96 -13.72
C PRO A 143 6.93 7.63 -15.09
N TYR A 144 6.87 6.85 -16.16
CA TYR A 144 6.65 7.33 -17.52
C TYR A 144 5.88 6.32 -18.37
N LEU A 145 5.19 6.79 -19.39
CA LEU A 145 4.44 5.99 -20.36
C LEU A 145 5.06 6.06 -21.74
N VAL A 146 5.63 7.21 -22.10
CA VAL A 146 6.29 7.40 -23.40
C VAL A 146 7.63 6.72 -23.40
N GLN A 147 7.74 5.61 -24.12
CA GLN A 147 9.01 4.90 -24.26
C GLN A 147 9.94 5.56 -25.28
N GLN A 148 9.38 5.99 -26.42
CA GLN A 148 10.15 6.60 -27.52
C GLN A 148 9.35 7.69 -28.22
N ILE A 149 10.05 8.69 -28.73
CA ILE A 149 9.55 9.68 -29.67
C ILE A 149 10.21 9.39 -31.01
N VAL A 150 9.42 9.27 -32.06
CA VAL A 150 9.89 9.01 -33.42
C VAL A 150 9.45 10.12 -34.37
N ASP A 151 10.22 10.34 -35.45
CA ASP A 151 9.85 11.26 -36.53
C ASP A 151 8.82 10.63 -37.49
N GLU A 152 8.43 11.38 -38.52
CA GLU A 152 7.46 10.93 -39.54
C GLU A 152 7.93 9.73 -40.35
N ASN A 153 9.24 9.45 -40.37
CA ASN A 153 9.88 8.33 -41.08
C ASN A 153 10.10 7.11 -40.17
N GLY A 154 9.70 7.19 -38.87
CA GLY A 154 9.90 6.15 -37.87
C GLY A 154 11.30 6.14 -37.26
N SER A 155 12.14 7.14 -37.52
CA SER A 155 13.46 7.25 -36.89
C SER A 155 13.33 7.73 -35.46
N VAL A 156 14.05 7.09 -34.52
CA VAL A 156 14.00 7.44 -33.10
C VAL A 156 14.67 8.78 -32.85
N ILE A 157 13.90 9.77 -32.39
CA ILE A 157 14.40 11.08 -31.95
C ILE A 157 14.89 11.01 -30.52
N GLU A 158 14.10 10.37 -29.64
CA GLU A 158 14.38 10.26 -28.21
C GLU A 158 13.92 8.90 -27.66
N THR A 159 14.71 8.32 -26.77
CA THR A 159 14.31 7.15 -25.97
C THR A 159 14.36 7.52 -24.51
N LYS A 160 13.23 7.40 -23.81
CA LYS A 160 13.14 7.59 -22.36
C LYS A 160 13.91 6.49 -21.64
N LYS A 161 14.59 6.86 -20.57
CA LYS A 161 15.30 5.94 -19.67
C LYS A 161 14.75 6.08 -18.26
N PRO A 162 14.75 5.00 -17.45
CA PRO A 162 14.37 5.09 -16.05
C PRO A 162 15.21 6.13 -15.30
N VAL A 163 14.55 7.05 -14.59
CA VAL A 163 15.19 8.09 -13.78
C VAL A 163 15.00 7.75 -12.31
N LEU A 164 16.08 7.36 -11.63
CA LEU A 164 16.09 7.15 -10.18
C LEU A 164 16.06 8.52 -9.49
N LYS A 165 15.00 8.79 -8.72
CA LYS A 165 14.79 10.04 -7.99
C LYS A 165 15.38 10.00 -6.58
N LYS A 166 15.09 8.92 -5.85
CA LYS A 166 15.48 8.77 -4.43
C LYS A 166 15.46 7.31 -3.97
N LYS A 167 16.05 7.04 -2.83
CA LYS A 167 15.87 5.82 -2.05
C LYS A 167 14.80 6.06 -0.98
N THR A 168 13.84 5.15 -0.86
CA THR A 168 12.75 5.24 0.12
C THR A 168 12.99 4.35 1.34
N VAL A 169 13.54 3.15 1.13
CA VAL A 169 13.86 2.17 2.15
C VAL A 169 15.14 1.43 1.82
N SER A 170 15.70 0.73 2.81
CA SER A 170 16.79 -0.22 2.61
C SER A 170 16.33 -1.46 1.83
N LYS A 171 17.29 -2.18 1.25
CA LYS A 171 16.98 -3.48 0.62
C LYS A 171 16.44 -4.48 1.66
N GLU A 172 16.97 -4.44 2.86
CA GLU A 172 16.56 -5.31 3.97
C GLU A 172 15.08 -5.10 4.33
N THR A 173 14.66 -3.86 4.54
CA THR A 173 13.25 -3.53 4.79
C THR A 173 12.36 -3.96 3.62
N SER A 174 12.81 -3.74 2.38
CA SER A 174 12.09 -4.17 1.18
C SER A 174 11.90 -5.69 1.16
N ASP A 175 12.94 -6.48 1.47
CA ASP A 175 12.86 -7.93 1.47
C ASP A 175 11.94 -8.46 2.57
N ILE A 176 11.99 -7.89 3.78
CA ILE A 176 11.07 -8.23 4.88
C ILE A 176 9.62 -7.97 4.47
N LEU A 177 9.34 -6.81 3.88
CA LEU A 177 7.97 -6.47 3.50
C LEU A 177 7.45 -7.27 2.31
N LYS A 178 8.33 -7.67 1.38
CA LYS A 178 7.95 -8.62 0.33
C LYS A 178 7.52 -9.97 0.92
N ASP A 179 8.25 -10.51 1.91
CA ASP A 179 7.84 -11.73 2.60
C ASP A 179 6.51 -11.58 3.34
N TYR A 180 6.31 -10.46 4.04
CA TYR A 180 5.05 -10.20 4.75
C TYR A 180 3.87 -10.05 3.79
N MET A 181 4.06 -9.33 2.68
CA MET A 181 3.01 -9.16 1.66
C MET A 181 2.74 -10.45 0.86
N TYR A 182 3.71 -11.34 0.74
CA TYR A 182 3.48 -12.69 0.23
C TYR A 182 2.55 -13.46 1.19
N GLY A 183 2.80 -13.40 2.50
CA GLY A 183 1.92 -13.98 3.52
C GLY A 183 0.49 -13.43 3.47
N VAL A 184 0.28 -12.14 3.13
CA VAL A 184 -1.06 -11.58 2.94
C VAL A 184 -1.86 -12.34 1.87
N VAL A 185 -1.20 -12.73 0.77
CA VAL A 185 -1.86 -13.46 -0.33
C VAL A 185 -1.95 -14.95 0.00
N GLU A 186 -0.92 -15.54 0.62
CA GLU A 186 -0.91 -16.96 0.94
C GLU A 186 -1.84 -17.33 2.12
N GLU A 187 -1.76 -16.59 3.22
CA GLU A 187 -2.39 -16.92 4.49
C GLU A 187 -3.47 -15.91 4.91
N GLY A 188 -3.37 -14.66 4.41
CA GLY A 188 -4.07 -13.51 4.94
C GLY A 188 -5.30 -13.05 4.16
N SER A 189 -5.55 -11.75 4.24
CA SER A 189 -6.71 -11.07 3.66
C SER A 189 -6.70 -10.95 2.14
N GLY A 190 -5.59 -11.30 1.49
CA GLY A 190 -5.40 -11.21 0.03
C GLY A 190 -5.58 -12.53 -0.72
N LYS A 191 -6.07 -13.59 -0.09
CA LYS A 191 -6.19 -14.94 -0.68
C LYS A 191 -6.91 -15.01 -2.02
N GLY A 192 -7.89 -14.12 -2.25
CA GLY A 192 -8.60 -14.05 -3.54
C GLY A 192 -7.72 -13.64 -4.72
N ALA A 193 -6.52 -13.07 -4.45
CA ALA A 193 -5.58 -12.67 -5.51
C ALA A 193 -4.60 -13.79 -5.93
N LYS A 194 -4.73 -15.01 -5.40
CA LYS A 194 -3.88 -16.14 -5.80
C LYS A 194 -4.11 -16.53 -7.25
N VAL A 195 -3.03 -16.78 -7.97
CA VAL A 195 -3.03 -17.40 -9.29
C VAL A 195 -2.13 -18.62 -9.25
N GLU A 196 -2.66 -19.77 -9.63
CA GLU A 196 -1.94 -21.05 -9.60
C GLU A 196 -0.64 -21.00 -10.41
N GLY A 197 0.45 -21.44 -9.79
CA GLY A 197 1.77 -21.44 -10.41
C GLY A 197 2.50 -20.11 -10.36
N TYR A 198 2.04 -19.11 -9.59
CA TYR A 198 2.73 -17.82 -9.43
C TYR A 198 2.82 -17.42 -7.96
N ALA A 199 4.00 -16.98 -7.55
CA ALA A 199 4.21 -16.38 -6.24
C ALA A 199 3.85 -14.89 -6.29
N ILE A 200 2.76 -14.53 -5.63
CA ILE A 200 2.19 -13.18 -5.65
C ILE A 200 2.24 -12.59 -4.24
N GLY A 201 2.82 -11.40 -4.11
CA GLY A 201 2.70 -10.59 -2.91
C GLY A 201 1.72 -9.44 -3.13
N GLY A 202 1.11 -8.96 -2.05
CA GLY A 202 0.20 -7.82 -2.20
C GLY A 202 -0.51 -7.40 -0.92
N LYS A 203 -1.39 -6.40 -1.04
CA LYS A 203 -2.19 -5.89 0.08
C LYS A 203 -3.56 -5.43 -0.38
N THR A 204 -4.57 -5.86 0.33
CA THR A 204 -5.95 -5.37 0.22
C THR A 204 -6.11 -4.01 0.89
N GLY A 205 -7.02 -3.20 0.38
CA GLY A 205 -7.48 -1.96 0.98
C GLY A 205 -8.99 -1.85 0.94
N THR A 206 -9.56 -1.29 2.00
CA THR A 206 -10.97 -0.88 2.05
C THR A 206 -11.00 0.46 2.76
N ALA A 207 -11.36 1.51 2.03
CA ALA A 207 -11.45 2.87 2.55
C ALA A 207 -12.91 3.32 2.57
N GLU A 208 -13.38 3.77 3.73
CA GLU A 208 -14.68 4.41 3.86
C GLU A 208 -14.63 5.82 3.26
N LYS A 209 -15.57 6.13 2.39
CA LYS A 209 -15.74 7.48 1.83
C LYS A 209 -16.55 8.35 2.79
N ARG A 210 -16.41 9.66 2.64
CA ARG A 210 -17.21 10.63 3.38
C ARG A 210 -18.36 11.14 2.50
N PRO A 211 -19.54 11.39 3.06
CA PRO A 211 -19.92 11.18 4.47
C PRO A 211 -20.10 9.67 4.77
N ARG A 212 -19.64 9.24 5.96
CA ARG A 212 -19.60 7.81 6.34
C ARG A 212 -20.99 7.17 6.47
N GLU A 213 -22.00 8.00 6.73
CA GLU A 213 -23.42 7.58 6.86
C GLU A 213 -23.97 7.00 5.56
N GLU A 214 -23.35 7.30 4.41
CA GLU A 214 -23.77 6.74 3.10
C GLU A 214 -23.23 5.30 2.91
N GLY A 215 -22.35 4.81 3.77
CA GLY A 215 -21.79 3.46 3.70
C GLY A 215 -20.95 3.17 2.46
N LYS A 216 -20.53 4.22 1.73
CA LYS A 216 -19.74 4.09 0.49
C LYS A 216 -18.30 3.70 0.77
N ASN A 217 -17.79 2.78 -0.02
CA ASN A 217 -16.43 2.26 0.12
C ASN A 217 -15.69 2.23 -1.21
N LEU A 218 -14.38 2.45 -1.11
CA LEU A 218 -13.41 2.17 -2.15
C LEU A 218 -12.66 0.89 -1.74
N ASN A 219 -12.78 -0.16 -2.54
CA ASN A 219 -12.07 -1.42 -2.35
C ASN A 219 -10.88 -1.48 -3.29
N SER A 220 -9.77 -2.00 -2.83
CA SER A 220 -8.57 -2.06 -3.66
C SER A 220 -7.71 -3.28 -3.35
N PHE A 221 -6.91 -3.66 -4.34
CA PHE A 221 -5.80 -4.58 -4.19
C PHE A 221 -4.61 -4.04 -4.94
N ILE A 222 -3.46 -3.99 -4.28
CA ILE A 222 -2.19 -3.73 -4.91
C ILE A 222 -1.30 -4.94 -4.72
N GLY A 223 -0.77 -5.49 -5.82
CA GLY A 223 0.02 -6.72 -5.80
C GLY A 223 1.14 -6.70 -6.81
N TYR A 224 2.00 -7.70 -6.74
CA TYR A 224 3.16 -7.83 -7.61
C TYR A 224 3.56 -9.30 -7.76
N ALA A 225 4.27 -9.59 -8.83
CA ALA A 225 4.86 -10.89 -9.13
C ALA A 225 6.15 -10.75 -9.97
N PRO A 226 7.08 -11.74 -9.93
CA PRO A 226 7.21 -12.77 -8.90
C PRO A 226 7.56 -12.19 -7.52
N GLN A 227 7.29 -12.92 -6.44
CA GLN A 227 7.48 -12.44 -5.08
C GLN A 227 8.94 -12.07 -4.76
N GLU A 228 9.90 -12.91 -5.16
CA GLU A 228 11.33 -12.68 -4.84
C GLU A 228 11.92 -11.53 -5.66
N ASN A 229 11.63 -11.51 -6.97
CA ASN A 229 12.14 -10.51 -7.91
C ASN A 229 10.98 -9.89 -8.70
N PRO A 230 10.29 -8.89 -8.16
CA PRO A 230 9.13 -8.28 -8.78
C PRO A 230 9.42 -7.68 -10.16
N GLU A 231 8.69 -8.13 -11.17
CA GLU A 231 8.75 -7.66 -12.55
C GLU A 231 7.52 -6.86 -12.95
N VAL A 232 6.39 -7.16 -12.33
CA VAL A 232 5.11 -6.50 -12.61
C VAL A 232 4.40 -6.16 -11.31
N MET A 233 3.74 -5.02 -11.30
CA MET A 233 2.84 -4.59 -10.24
C MET A 233 1.45 -4.35 -10.85
N ILE A 234 0.41 -4.76 -10.12
CA ILE A 234 -0.98 -4.48 -10.44
C ILE A 234 -1.62 -3.67 -9.32
N TYR A 235 -2.42 -2.67 -9.68
CA TYR A 235 -3.23 -1.91 -8.75
C TYR A 235 -4.67 -1.82 -9.25
N VAL A 236 -5.58 -2.48 -8.55
CA VAL A 236 -7.00 -2.54 -8.87
C VAL A 236 -7.79 -1.75 -7.85
N ILE A 237 -8.69 -0.91 -8.32
CA ILE A 237 -9.66 -0.16 -7.49
C ILE A 237 -11.07 -0.46 -7.98
N VAL A 238 -11.96 -0.76 -7.04
CA VAL A 238 -13.41 -0.86 -7.25
C VAL A 238 -14.06 0.18 -6.35
N ASP A 239 -14.47 1.29 -6.96
CA ASP A 239 -15.06 2.43 -6.26
C ASP A 239 -16.58 2.33 -6.26
N GLU A 240 -17.17 2.47 -5.07
CA GLU A 240 -18.61 2.43 -4.84
C GLU A 240 -19.32 1.25 -5.54
N PRO A 241 -18.93 -0.01 -5.27
CA PRO A 241 -19.56 -1.16 -5.92
C PRO A 241 -21.07 -1.17 -5.66
N ASN A 242 -21.85 -1.57 -6.66
CA ASN A 242 -23.30 -1.64 -6.54
C ASN A 242 -23.73 -2.88 -5.71
N LEU A 243 -23.40 -2.84 -4.40
CA LEU A 243 -23.71 -3.85 -3.42
C LEU A 243 -24.35 -3.22 -2.20
N GLU A 244 -25.23 -3.96 -1.51
CA GLU A 244 -25.82 -3.54 -0.24
C GLU A 244 -24.72 -3.31 0.83
N GLN A 245 -23.72 -4.20 0.88
CA GLN A 245 -22.55 -4.05 1.73
C GLN A 245 -21.32 -3.78 0.84
N GLN A 246 -20.89 -2.53 0.75
CA GLN A 246 -19.83 -2.11 -0.16
C GLN A 246 -18.40 -2.44 0.31
N ALA A 247 -18.19 -2.75 1.59
CA ALA A 247 -16.88 -3.19 2.12
C ALA A 247 -16.58 -4.63 1.68
N ALA A 248 -16.13 -4.80 0.43
CA ALA A 248 -16.04 -6.07 -0.28
C ALA A 248 -14.69 -6.19 -1.02
N SER A 249 -13.57 -6.30 -0.27
CA SER A 249 -12.23 -6.34 -0.85
C SER A 249 -12.02 -7.53 -1.82
N TYR A 250 -12.84 -8.57 -1.73
CA TYR A 250 -12.80 -9.70 -2.66
C TYR A 250 -13.02 -9.27 -4.12
N LEU A 251 -13.82 -8.24 -4.38
CA LEU A 251 -14.03 -7.72 -5.74
C LEU A 251 -12.71 -7.27 -6.39
N ALA A 252 -11.86 -6.61 -5.62
CA ALA A 252 -10.58 -6.14 -6.13
C ALA A 252 -9.54 -7.27 -6.23
N THR A 253 -9.55 -8.24 -5.30
CA THR A 253 -8.64 -9.39 -5.35
C THR A 253 -9.00 -10.35 -6.49
N ASP A 254 -10.28 -10.66 -6.70
CA ASP A 254 -10.74 -11.57 -7.73
C ASP A 254 -10.47 -10.97 -9.12
N LEU A 255 -10.81 -9.68 -9.30
CA LEU A 255 -10.49 -8.97 -10.55
C LEU A 255 -8.97 -8.92 -10.82
N ALA A 256 -8.15 -8.69 -9.78
CA ALA A 256 -6.71 -8.72 -9.92
C ALA A 256 -6.21 -10.12 -10.32
N ALA A 257 -6.74 -11.19 -9.72
CA ALA A 257 -6.40 -12.57 -10.07
C ALA A 257 -6.74 -12.87 -11.54
N ASP A 258 -7.93 -12.48 -12.00
CA ASP A 258 -8.35 -12.68 -13.39
C ASP A 258 -7.41 -11.95 -14.37
N ILE A 259 -7.07 -10.70 -14.09
CA ILE A 259 -6.13 -9.92 -14.92
C ILE A 259 -4.74 -10.57 -14.90
N MET A 260 -4.22 -10.94 -13.73
CA MET A 260 -2.89 -11.55 -13.60
C MET A 260 -2.81 -12.90 -14.34
N LYS A 261 -3.86 -13.71 -14.27
CA LYS A 261 -3.94 -15.00 -14.95
C LYS A 261 -3.77 -14.88 -16.47
N GLU A 262 -4.33 -13.83 -17.06
CA GLU A 262 -4.20 -13.56 -18.50
C GLU A 262 -2.89 -12.82 -18.83
N ALA A 263 -2.49 -11.86 -18.00
CA ALA A 263 -1.34 -11.01 -18.27
C ALA A 263 0.01 -11.70 -18.04
N PHE A 264 0.14 -12.54 -17.03
CA PHE A 264 1.43 -13.15 -16.67
C PHE A 264 2.04 -14.02 -17.78
N PRO A 265 1.29 -14.90 -18.47
CA PRO A 265 1.82 -15.62 -19.63
C PRO A 265 2.25 -14.68 -20.75
N TYR A 266 1.47 -13.63 -21.02
CA TYR A 266 1.79 -12.64 -22.05
C TYR A 266 3.05 -11.84 -21.73
N LEU A 267 3.25 -11.50 -20.45
CA LEU A 267 4.43 -10.77 -19.97
C LEU A 267 5.63 -11.69 -19.70
N ASN A 268 5.52 -13.00 -19.94
CA ASN A 268 6.53 -14.02 -19.65
C ASN A 268 6.97 -14.06 -18.18
N ILE A 269 6.05 -13.77 -17.26
CA ILE A 269 6.33 -13.87 -15.81
C ILE A 269 6.59 -15.33 -15.46
N THR A 270 7.69 -15.59 -14.77
CA THR A 270 8.13 -16.94 -14.41
C THR A 270 7.16 -17.60 -13.44
N LYS A 271 6.70 -18.80 -13.79
CA LYS A 271 5.96 -19.65 -12.85
C LYS A 271 6.90 -20.14 -11.73
N THR A 272 6.37 -20.19 -10.53
CA THR A 272 7.00 -20.91 -9.42
C THR A 272 6.59 -22.38 -9.48
N GLU A 273 7.56 -23.27 -9.26
CA GLU A 273 7.33 -24.73 -9.20
C GLU A 273 6.46 -25.12 -7.99
#